data_85910314130a646506adc0491920100f
#
_entry.id   85910314130a646506adc0491920100f
#
_cell.length_a   1.000
_cell.length_b   1.000
_cell.length_c   1.000
_cell.angle_alpha   90.00
_cell.angle_beta   90.00
_cell.angle_gamma   90.00
#
_symmetry.space_group_name_H-M   'P 1'
#
loop_
_entity.id
_entity.type
_entity.pdbx_description
1 polymer ?
#
loop_
_entity_poly.entity_id
_entity_poly.type
_entity_poly.pdbx_seq_one_letter_code
_entity_poly.pdbx_strand_id
1 'polypeptide(L)'
;MNFKFNNVEEATRCLLGESITIINQHTKDYVIIGGWSPFLRYNHSNLHPGTKDVDVLFHDAAKEDALSGVFLDFFDKGFLMSAKHEFQLIKIYNVSGKKFAFNVDILHPTKYDHKFDDDMFVKQLDLKVPLSSLKTKTFLAKSIVQPNAENIFTEKMHSSFKVNYRNSNGQEEDAQFELLDDIGCIFSKAISCQSVKRQRDSFDIFLTIKYNENYGGLIERIKDLIKKNKVKYE
;
A
#
# COMPACT_ATOMS: atom_id res chain seq x y z
N MET A 1 -25.19 3.29 -14.40
CA MET A 1 -24.08 3.58 -15.36
C MET A 1 -22.81 3.67 -14.56
N ASN A 2 -21.76 2.91 -14.94
CA ASN A 2 -20.47 3.05 -14.26
C ASN A 2 -19.84 4.40 -14.66
N PHE A 3 -19.35 5.13 -13.70
CA PHE A 3 -18.65 6.40 -13.92
C PHE A 3 -17.45 6.19 -14.85
N LYS A 4 -17.16 7.18 -15.68
CA LYS A 4 -16.06 7.13 -16.65
C LYS A 4 -15.00 8.14 -16.23
N PHE A 5 -13.83 7.65 -15.84
CA PHE A 5 -12.69 8.51 -15.53
C PHE A 5 -12.04 9.08 -16.81
N ASN A 6 -11.50 10.27 -16.72
CA ASN A 6 -10.85 10.93 -17.86
C ASN A 6 -9.46 10.34 -18.14
N ASN A 7 -8.74 9.98 -17.09
CA ASN A 7 -7.37 9.46 -17.16
C ASN A 7 -7.09 8.40 -16.10
N VAL A 8 -5.93 7.77 -16.19
CA VAL A 8 -5.48 6.71 -15.27
C VAL A 8 -5.26 7.25 -13.86
N GLU A 9 -4.76 8.47 -13.71
CA GLU A 9 -4.52 9.08 -12.40
C GLU A 9 -5.80 9.28 -11.61
N GLU A 10 -6.87 9.80 -12.22
CA GLU A 10 -8.19 9.88 -11.57
C GLU A 10 -8.68 8.53 -11.09
N ALA A 11 -8.54 7.50 -11.92
CA ALA A 11 -8.98 6.15 -11.59
C ALA A 11 -8.15 5.54 -10.45
N THR A 12 -6.83 5.77 -10.41
CA THR A 12 -5.99 5.28 -9.30
C THR A 12 -6.20 6.06 -8.00
N ARG A 13 -6.49 7.37 -8.08
CA ARG A 13 -6.92 8.14 -6.88
C ARG A 13 -8.25 7.64 -6.33
N CYS A 14 -9.19 7.29 -7.21
CA CYS A 14 -10.44 6.63 -6.81
C CYS A 14 -10.15 5.28 -6.14
N LEU A 15 -9.31 4.45 -6.72
CA LEU A 15 -8.91 3.17 -6.13
C LEU A 15 -8.35 3.35 -4.71
N LEU A 16 -7.41 4.30 -4.54
CA LEU A 16 -6.83 4.62 -3.24
C LEU A 16 -7.91 5.06 -2.25
N GLY A 17 -8.72 6.04 -2.60
CA GLY A 17 -9.74 6.60 -1.73
C GLY A 17 -10.81 5.59 -1.33
N GLU A 18 -11.35 4.82 -2.29
CA GLU A 18 -12.32 3.75 -2.01
C GLU A 18 -11.72 2.65 -1.12
N SER A 19 -10.46 2.24 -1.39
CA SER A 19 -9.78 1.25 -0.56
C SER A 19 -9.60 1.72 0.88
N ILE A 20 -9.15 2.95 1.07
CA ILE A 20 -8.99 3.57 2.39
C ILE A 20 -10.34 3.66 3.11
N THR A 21 -11.39 4.10 2.42
CA THR A 21 -12.74 4.23 2.99
C THR A 21 -13.25 2.88 3.49
N ILE A 22 -13.05 1.80 2.73
CA ILE A 22 -13.39 0.45 3.13
C ILE A 22 -12.59 0.02 4.37
N ILE A 23 -11.26 0.11 4.32
CA ILE A 23 -10.38 -0.33 5.40
C ILE A 23 -10.68 0.42 6.70
N ASN A 24 -10.91 1.73 6.61
CA ASN A 24 -11.17 2.62 7.74
C ASN A 24 -12.45 2.28 8.53
N GLN A 25 -13.38 1.52 7.95
CA GLN A 25 -14.58 1.05 8.65
C GLN A 25 -14.26 -0.08 9.64
N HIS A 26 -13.14 -0.77 9.44
CA HIS A 26 -12.76 -1.96 10.21
C HIS A 26 -11.52 -1.77 11.08
N THR A 27 -10.50 -1.06 10.57
CA THR A 27 -9.23 -0.86 11.28
C THR A 27 -8.55 0.44 10.88
N LYS A 28 -7.68 0.95 11.79
CA LYS A 28 -6.70 2.02 11.53
C LYS A 28 -5.26 1.50 11.58
N ASP A 29 -5.06 0.22 11.84
CA ASP A 29 -3.75 -0.41 12.03
C ASP A 29 -3.14 -0.80 10.67
N TYR A 30 -2.92 0.19 9.81
CA TYR A 30 -2.30 0.01 8.51
C TYR A 30 -1.59 1.27 8.03
N VAL A 31 -0.68 1.10 7.08
CA VAL A 31 0.03 2.19 6.38
C VAL A 31 -0.04 1.95 4.88
N ILE A 32 -0.33 2.98 4.11
CA ILE A 32 -0.18 2.96 2.64
C ILE A 32 1.31 3.14 2.33
N ILE A 33 1.85 2.20 1.58
CA ILE A 33 3.26 2.17 1.19
C ILE A 33 3.42 2.26 -0.34
N GLY A 34 4.58 1.93 -0.87
CA GLY A 34 4.83 1.90 -2.31
C GLY A 34 5.00 3.28 -2.95
N GLY A 35 4.60 3.40 -4.21
CA GLY A 35 4.77 4.63 -5.01
C GLY A 35 3.87 5.80 -4.59
N TRP A 36 2.89 5.57 -3.73
CA TRP A 36 1.97 6.63 -3.29
C TRP A 36 2.64 7.69 -2.43
N SER A 37 3.64 7.31 -1.59
CA SER A 37 4.33 8.27 -0.74
C SER A 37 5.03 9.36 -1.56
N PRO A 38 5.99 9.06 -2.44
CA PRO A 38 6.64 10.11 -3.24
C PRO A 38 5.66 10.80 -4.20
N PHE A 39 4.65 10.09 -4.73
CA PHE A 39 3.67 10.68 -5.62
C PHE A 39 2.81 11.74 -4.93
N LEU A 40 2.27 11.48 -3.75
CA LEU A 40 1.40 12.41 -3.06
C LEU A 40 2.17 13.56 -2.39
N ARG A 41 3.39 13.30 -1.89
CA ARG A 41 4.19 14.31 -1.20
C ARG A 41 4.89 15.26 -2.15
N TYR A 42 5.36 14.79 -3.31
CA TYR A 42 6.28 15.53 -4.18
C TYR A 42 5.81 15.70 -5.63
N ASN A 43 4.54 15.46 -5.91
CA ASN A 43 4.02 15.57 -7.28
C ASN A 43 3.80 17.01 -7.79
N HIS A 44 4.23 18.02 -7.03
CA HIS A 44 4.11 19.43 -7.44
C HIS A 44 4.79 19.75 -8.80
N SER A 45 5.71 18.91 -9.23
CA SER A 45 6.46 19.09 -10.48
C SER A 45 6.01 18.15 -11.61
N ASN A 46 4.96 17.36 -11.44
CA ASN A 46 4.53 16.30 -12.37
C ASN A 46 5.66 15.35 -12.79
N LEU A 47 6.69 15.17 -11.97
CA LEU A 47 7.84 14.34 -12.29
C LEU A 47 7.58 12.85 -11.98
N HIS A 48 6.72 12.55 -11.03
CA HIS A 48 6.43 11.16 -10.71
C HIS A 48 5.45 10.57 -11.75
N PRO A 49 5.76 9.42 -12.36
CA PRO A 49 4.94 8.83 -13.42
C PRO A 49 3.59 8.27 -12.96
N GLY A 50 3.23 8.49 -11.70
CA GLY A 50 2.03 7.92 -11.07
C GLY A 50 2.24 6.48 -10.60
N THR A 51 1.26 5.91 -9.93
CA THR A 51 1.21 4.50 -9.51
C THR A 51 -0.15 3.91 -9.88
N LYS A 52 -0.23 2.60 -10.16
CA LYS A 52 -1.48 1.93 -10.58
C LYS A 52 -2.02 0.99 -9.52
N ASP A 53 -1.26 0.71 -8.53
CA ASP A 53 -1.44 -0.23 -7.43
C ASP A 53 -1.52 0.52 -6.10
N VAL A 54 -2.26 -0.05 -5.18
CA VAL A 54 -2.32 0.41 -3.78
C VAL A 54 -1.73 -0.68 -2.92
N ASP A 55 -0.56 -0.42 -2.34
CA ASP A 55 0.12 -1.33 -1.43
C ASP A 55 -0.32 -1.01 0.01
N VAL A 56 -1.04 -1.93 0.65
CA VAL A 56 -1.55 -1.77 2.02
C VAL A 56 -0.77 -2.67 2.97
N LEU A 57 0.03 -2.08 3.83
CA LEU A 57 0.76 -2.78 4.88
C LEU A 57 -0.07 -2.76 6.17
N PHE A 58 -0.65 -3.89 6.53
CA PHE A 58 -1.38 -4.05 7.79
C PHE A 58 -0.40 -4.37 8.93
N HIS A 59 -0.64 -3.78 10.11
CA HIS A 59 0.11 -4.11 11.31
C HIS A 59 -0.33 -5.49 11.84
N ASP A 60 0.57 -6.23 12.49
CA ASP A 60 0.28 -7.54 13.10
C ASP A 60 -0.83 -7.49 14.17
N ALA A 61 -1.10 -6.29 14.72
CA ALA A 61 -2.17 -6.08 15.67
C ALA A 61 -3.56 -5.99 15.03
N ALA A 62 -3.66 -5.92 13.69
CA ALA A 62 -4.97 -5.94 13.03
C ALA A 62 -5.65 -7.29 13.30
N LYS A 63 -6.81 -7.24 13.97
CA LYS A 63 -7.55 -8.44 14.38
C LYS A 63 -8.10 -9.17 13.15
N GLU A 64 -8.12 -10.51 13.20
CA GLU A 64 -8.66 -11.36 12.12
C GLU A 64 -10.09 -10.96 11.71
N ASP A 65 -10.94 -10.63 12.67
CA ASP A 65 -12.31 -10.18 12.41
C ASP A 65 -12.36 -8.89 11.60
N ALA A 66 -11.49 -7.93 11.91
CA ALA A 66 -11.40 -6.68 11.17
C ALA A 66 -10.95 -6.91 9.72
N LEU A 67 -9.94 -7.75 9.50
CA LEU A 67 -9.46 -8.10 8.16
C LEU A 67 -10.52 -8.88 7.37
N SER A 68 -11.26 -9.78 8.01
CA SER A 68 -12.39 -10.48 7.38
C SER A 68 -13.45 -9.50 6.91
N GLY A 69 -13.82 -8.50 7.72
CA GLY A 69 -14.74 -7.44 7.36
C GLY A 69 -14.21 -6.60 6.18
N VAL A 70 -12.93 -6.24 6.18
CA VAL A 70 -12.27 -5.53 5.08
C VAL A 70 -12.45 -6.28 3.76
N PHE A 71 -12.14 -7.59 3.73
CA PHE A 71 -12.29 -8.38 2.50
C PHE A 71 -13.73 -8.49 2.03
N LEU A 72 -14.69 -8.69 2.96
CA LEU A 72 -16.12 -8.73 2.61
C LEU A 72 -16.57 -7.43 1.95
N ASP A 73 -16.24 -6.29 2.53
CA ASP A 73 -16.61 -5.00 1.98
C ASP A 73 -15.91 -4.69 0.64
N PHE A 74 -14.68 -5.13 0.45
CA PHE A 74 -14.04 -5.07 -0.87
C PHE A 74 -14.85 -5.84 -1.92
N PHE A 75 -15.30 -7.06 -1.61
CA PHE A 75 -16.11 -7.86 -2.54
C PHE A 75 -17.47 -7.22 -2.80
N ASP A 76 -18.14 -6.71 -1.78
CA ASP A 76 -19.42 -6.02 -1.91
C ASP A 76 -19.32 -4.74 -2.76
N LYS A 77 -18.16 -4.07 -2.72
CA LYS A 77 -17.83 -2.94 -3.60
C LYS A 77 -17.34 -3.36 -4.98
N GLY A 78 -17.39 -4.66 -5.30
CA GLY A 78 -17.08 -5.22 -6.62
C GLY A 78 -15.59 -5.32 -6.92
N PHE A 79 -14.73 -5.43 -5.89
CA PHE A 79 -13.38 -5.91 -6.06
C PHE A 79 -13.39 -7.42 -6.27
N LEU A 80 -12.43 -7.92 -7.00
CA LEU A 80 -12.27 -9.33 -7.35
C LEU A 80 -10.92 -9.82 -6.88
N MET A 81 -10.83 -11.10 -6.51
CA MET A 81 -9.52 -11.71 -6.30
C MET A 81 -8.78 -11.89 -7.61
N SER A 82 -7.48 -11.64 -7.59
CA SER A 82 -6.61 -11.96 -8.70
C SER A 82 -6.46 -13.46 -8.86
N ALA A 83 -6.69 -13.96 -10.09
CA ALA A 83 -6.41 -15.36 -10.41
C ALA A 83 -4.91 -15.67 -10.49
N LYS A 84 -4.07 -14.62 -10.58
CA LYS A 84 -2.62 -14.75 -10.70
C LYS A 84 -1.89 -14.63 -9.37
N HIS A 85 -2.38 -13.77 -8.48
CA HIS A 85 -1.73 -13.44 -7.21
C HIS A 85 -2.77 -13.42 -6.09
N GLU A 86 -2.74 -14.40 -5.22
CA GLU A 86 -3.74 -14.63 -4.16
C GLU A 86 -3.75 -13.57 -3.03
N PHE A 87 -2.78 -12.66 -3.03
CA PHE A 87 -2.68 -11.51 -2.12
C PHE A 87 -3.22 -10.22 -2.73
N GLN A 88 -3.74 -10.27 -3.95
CA GLN A 88 -4.08 -9.10 -4.75
C GLN A 88 -5.57 -9.04 -5.04
N LEU A 89 -6.17 -7.90 -4.72
CA LEU A 89 -7.51 -7.54 -5.12
C LEU A 89 -7.47 -6.71 -6.40
N ILE A 90 -8.42 -6.94 -7.29
CA ILE A 90 -8.52 -6.24 -8.58
C ILE A 90 -9.81 -5.44 -8.64
N LYS A 91 -9.71 -4.18 -9.06
CA LYS A 91 -10.84 -3.35 -9.43
C LYS A 91 -10.76 -2.95 -10.89
N ILE A 92 -11.88 -3.02 -11.60
CA ILE A 92 -11.96 -2.66 -13.02
C ILE A 92 -12.69 -1.32 -13.14
N TYR A 93 -12.00 -0.32 -13.67
CA TYR A 93 -12.59 0.98 -13.98
C TYR A 93 -12.65 1.23 -15.49
N ASN A 94 -13.59 2.10 -15.88
CA ASN A 94 -13.67 2.62 -17.25
C ASN A 94 -12.88 3.94 -17.32
N VAL A 95 -11.79 3.94 -18.08
CA VAL A 95 -10.95 5.13 -18.28
C VAL A 95 -10.98 5.49 -19.74
N SER A 96 -11.49 6.67 -20.08
CA SER A 96 -11.63 7.15 -21.45
C SER A 96 -12.30 6.15 -22.41
N GLY A 97 -13.28 5.37 -21.90
CA GLY A 97 -14.04 4.39 -22.69
C GLY A 97 -13.38 3.01 -22.78
N LYS A 98 -12.20 2.80 -22.17
CA LYS A 98 -11.51 1.51 -22.09
C LYS A 98 -11.54 0.96 -20.67
N LYS A 99 -11.63 -0.36 -20.52
CA LYS A 99 -11.55 -1.02 -19.21
C LYS A 99 -10.10 -1.25 -18.83
N PHE A 100 -9.74 -0.82 -17.62
CA PHE A 100 -8.43 -1.03 -17.01
C PHE A 100 -8.60 -1.75 -15.68
N ALA A 101 -7.73 -2.72 -15.41
CA ALA A 101 -7.62 -3.38 -14.12
C ALA A 101 -6.58 -2.64 -13.27
N PHE A 102 -6.92 -2.41 -12.01
CA PHE A 102 -6.09 -1.79 -10.98
C PHE A 102 -6.03 -2.72 -9.78
N ASN A 103 -4.93 -2.67 -9.03
CA ASN A 103 -4.65 -3.65 -7.99
C ASN A 103 -4.58 -3.00 -6.61
N VAL A 104 -5.02 -3.77 -5.60
CA VAL A 104 -4.74 -3.51 -4.19
C VAL A 104 -3.98 -4.72 -3.67
N ASP A 105 -2.75 -4.52 -3.24
CA ASP A 105 -1.87 -5.55 -2.72
C ASP A 105 -1.89 -5.53 -1.19
N ILE A 106 -2.12 -6.69 -0.58
CA ILE A 106 -2.21 -6.86 0.86
C ILE A 106 -0.87 -7.35 1.39
N LEU A 107 -0.27 -6.58 2.31
CA LEU A 107 1.04 -6.86 2.88
C LEU A 107 0.98 -6.94 4.40
N HIS A 108 1.89 -7.72 4.98
CA HIS A 108 2.12 -7.80 6.43
C HIS A 108 3.61 -7.75 6.74
N PRO A 109 4.02 -7.19 7.90
CA PRO A 109 5.40 -7.25 8.34
C PRO A 109 5.78 -8.67 8.78
N THR A 110 7.06 -8.98 8.72
CA THR A 110 7.64 -10.13 9.41
C THR A 110 8.59 -9.68 10.50
N LYS A 111 8.57 -10.37 11.63
CA LYS A 111 9.48 -10.13 12.77
C LYS A 111 10.84 -10.79 12.59
N TYR A 112 11.00 -11.68 11.59
CA TYR A 112 12.19 -12.46 11.40
C TYR A 112 13.02 -11.97 10.22
N ASP A 113 14.32 -11.93 10.42
CA ASP A 113 15.31 -11.63 9.39
C ASP A 113 15.40 -12.84 8.43
N HIS A 114 14.49 -12.92 7.48
CA HIS A 114 14.57 -13.90 6.41
C HIS A 114 15.53 -13.36 5.35
N LYS A 115 16.61 -14.11 5.08
CA LYS A 115 17.41 -13.89 3.88
C LYS A 115 16.48 -14.04 2.68
N PHE A 116 16.50 -13.03 1.80
CA PHE A 116 15.76 -13.07 0.56
C PHE A 116 16.29 -14.21 -0.32
N ASP A 117 15.54 -15.29 -0.39
CA ASP A 117 15.52 -16.10 -1.60
C ASP A 117 14.56 -15.42 -2.57
N ASP A 118 14.77 -15.55 -3.88
CA ASP A 118 14.04 -14.87 -4.96
C ASP A 118 12.51 -15.10 -4.98
N ASP A 119 11.96 -15.86 -4.05
CA ASP A 119 10.56 -16.18 -3.95
C ASP A 119 9.83 -15.19 -3.03
N MET A 120 8.73 -14.63 -3.54
CA MET A 120 7.81 -13.83 -2.72
C MET A 120 7.20 -14.71 -1.64
N PHE A 121 7.52 -14.43 -0.38
CA PHE A 121 6.89 -15.12 0.76
C PHE A 121 5.44 -14.66 0.88
N VAL A 122 4.53 -15.58 0.64
CA VAL A 122 3.09 -15.37 0.86
C VAL A 122 2.72 -15.96 2.20
N LYS A 123 2.39 -15.11 3.18
CA LYS A 123 1.81 -15.58 4.43
C LYS A 123 0.36 -15.93 4.16
N GLN A 124 -0.02 -17.16 4.46
CA GLN A 124 -1.41 -17.55 4.47
C GLN A 124 -2.08 -16.85 5.66
N LEU A 125 -2.99 -15.93 5.36
CA LEU A 125 -3.94 -15.45 6.35
C LEU A 125 -5.04 -16.51 6.42
N ASP A 126 -5.16 -17.23 7.54
CA ASP A 126 -6.23 -18.20 7.76
C ASP A 126 -7.60 -17.49 7.99
N LEU A 127 -7.88 -16.49 7.18
CA LEU A 127 -9.15 -15.75 7.20
C LEU A 127 -10.21 -16.55 6.47
N LYS A 128 -11.09 -17.19 7.22
CA LYS A 128 -12.31 -17.80 6.69
C LYS A 128 -13.34 -16.72 6.41
N VAL A 129 -13.37 -16.20 5.21
CA VAL A 129 -14.38 -15.21 4.79
C VAL A 129 -15.59 -15.96 4.25
N PRO A 130 -16.77 -15.90 4.92
CA PRO A 130 -17.99 -16.53 4.41
C PRO A 130 -18.50 -15.76 3.19
N LEU A 131 -18.48 -16.39 2.03
CA LEU A 131 -19.04 -15.83 0.79
C LEU A 131 -20.45 -16.35 0.59
N SER A 132 -21.47 -15.55 0.90
CA SER A 132 -22.89 -15.93 0.79
C SER A 132 -23.38 -16.14 -0.64
N SER A 133 -22.65 -15.64 -1.64
CA SER A 133 -23.06 -15.62 -3.06
C SER A 133 -22.31 -16.59 -3.98
N LEU A 134 -21.26 -17.28 -3.49
CA LEU A 134 -20.49 -18.21 -4.28
C LEU A 134 -20.68 -19.66 -3.82
N LYS A 135 -20.52 -20.62 -4.74
CA LYS A 135 -20.59 -22.07 -4.44
C LYS A 135 -19.54 -22.55 -3.43
N THR A 136 -18.48 -21.77 -3.22
CA THR A 136 -17.48 -21.97 -2.17
C THR A 136 -17.85 -21.18 -0.93
N LYS A 137 -18.03 -21.85 0.20
CA LYS A 137 -18.47 -21.24 1.47
C LYS A 137 -17.39 -20.46 2.21
N THR A 138 -16.14 -20.60 1.82
CA THR A 138 -15.00 -19.96 2.51
C THR A 138 -13.92 -19.59 1.50
N PHE A 139 -13.27 -18.46 1.74
CA PHE A 139 -12.16 -17.95 0.97
C PHE A 139 -10.94 -17.80 1.88
N LEU A 140 -9.76 -18.22 1.40
CA LEU A 140 -8.48 -17.99 2.07
C LEU A 140 -7.83 -16.76 1.46
N ALA A 141 -7.75 -15.69 2.25
CA ALA A 141 -6.95 -14.52 1.88
C ALA A 141 -5.48 -14.76 2.19
N LYS A 142 -4.61 -14.27 1.31
CA LYS A 142 -3.15 -14.30 1.50
C LYS A 142 -2.61 -12.88 1.53
N SER A 143 -1.40 -12.71 2.03
CA SER A 143 -0.68 -11.44 2.01
C SER A 143 0.78 -11.64 1.64
N ILE A 144 1.40 -10.58 1.11
CA ILE A 144 2.84 -10.56 0.93
C ILE A 144 3.49 -10.27 2.28
N VAL A 145 4.48 -11.07 2.65
CA VAL A 145 5.33 -10.75 3.80
C VAL A 145 6.39 -9.75 3.37
N GLN A 146 6.38 -8.58 3.97
CA GLN A 146 7.37 -7.54 3.74
C GLN A 146 8.43 -7.60 4.85
N PRO A 147 9.64 -8.10 4.58
CA PRO A 147 10.70 -8.18 5.57
C PRO A 147 11.03 -6.82 6.19
N ASN A 148 11.32 -6.82 7.48
CA ASN A 148 11.67 -5.62 8.26
C ASN A 148 10.62 -4.50 8.28
N ALA A 149 9.44 -4.70 7.70
CA ALA A 149 8.39 -3.67 7.68
C ALA A 149 7.82 -3.35 9.07
N GLU A 150 8.05 -4.20 10.07
CA GLU A 150 7.74 -3.91 11.47
C GLU A 150 8.38 -2.58 11.94
N ASN A 151 9.55 -2.24 11.42
CA ASN A 151 10.23 -0.99 11.73
C ASN A 151 9.42 0.24 11.27
N ILE A 152 8.57 0.12 10.25
CA ILE A 152 7.70 1.22 9.79
C ILE A 152 6.76 1.64 10.93
N PHE A 153 6.22 0.67 11.67
CA PHE A 153 5.33 0.93 12.81
C PHE A 153 6.11 1.31 14.07
N THR A 154 7.11 0.53 14.46
CA THR A 154 7.84 0.71 15.72
C THR A 154 8.66 2.00 15.76
N GLU A 155 9.22 2.42 14.63
CA GLU A 155 9.98 3.67 14.48
C GLU A 155 9.12 4.83 13.95
N LYS A 156 7.79 4.63 13.82
CA LYS A 156 6.84 5.64 13.34
C LYS A 156 7.28 6.30 12.04
N MET A 157 7.60 5.49 11.03
CA MET A 157 8.05 5.96 9.71
C MET A 157 6.85 6.30 8.78
N HIS A 158 5.79 6.82 9.34
CA HIS A 158 4.57 7.23 8.65
C HIS A 158 3.93 8.44 9.31
N SER A 159 3.06 9.10 8.60
CA SER A 159 2.28 10.22 9.11
C SER A 159 0.92 10.26 8.48
N SER A 160 -0.03 10.89 9.19
CA SER A 160 -1.39 11.08 8.67
C SER A 160 -1.38 11.94 7.41
N PHE A 161 -2.12 11.49 6.43
CA PHE A 161 -2.28 12.16 5.14
C PHE A 161 -3.77 12.20 4.74
N LYS A 162 -4.15 13.21 3.96
CA LYS A 162 -5.50 13.36 3.43
C LYS A 162 -5.44 13.48 1.92
N VAL A 163 -6.28 12.72 1.22
CA VAL A 163 -6.45 12.83 -0.22
C VAL A 163 -7.89 13.17 -0.57
N ASN A 164 -8.07 14.08 -1.51
CA ASN A 164 -9.35 14.30 -2.19
C ASN A 164 -9.38 13.41 -3.44
N TYR A 165 -10.50 12.77 -3.68
CA TYR A 165 -10.69 11.90 -4.83
C TYR A 165 -12.14 11.91 -5.32
N ARG A 166 -12.32 11.54 -6.58
CA ARG A 166 -13.65 11.30 -7.15
C ARG A 166 -13.97 9.82 -7.12
N ASN A 167 -15.04 9.46 -6.41
CA ASN A 167 -15.45 8.06 -6.27
C ASN A 167 -16.03 7.47 -7.57
N SER A 168 -16.32 6.17 -7.58
CA SER A 168 -16.89 5.45 -8.74
C SER A 168 -18.31 5.87 -9.11
N ASN A 169 -18.96 6.74 -8.35
CA ASN A 169 -20.22 7.39 -8.68
C ASN A 169 -20.03 8.83 -9.22
N GLY A 170 -18.80 9.32 -9.28
CA GLY A 170 -18.47 10.67 -9.75
C GLY A 170 -18.57 11.76 -8.68
N GLN A 171 -18.71 11.41 -7.41
CA GLN A 171 -18.79 12.34 -6.29
C GLN A 171 -17.40 12.60 -5.72
N GLU A 172 -17.15 13.87 -5.35
CA GLU A 172 -15.91 14.24 -4.65
C GLU A 172 -16.00 13.82 -3.18
N GLU A 173 -14.97 13.13 -2.71
CA GLU A 173 -14.84 12.63 -1.34
C GLU A 173 -13.41 12.84 -0.83
N ASP A 174 -13.27 12.79 0.51
CA ASP A 174 -11.99 12.86 1.18
C ASP A 174 -11.71 11.53 1.89
N ALA A 175 -10.46 11.07 1.85
CA ALA A 175 -9.99 9.94 2.63
C ALA A 175 -8.75 10.34 3.45
N GLN A 176 -8.74 9.94 4.73
CA GLN A 176 -7.62 10.14 5.65
C GLN A 176 -7.02 8.79 6.05
N PHE A 177 -5.68 8.72 6.06
CA PHE A 177 -4.94 7.49 6.27
C PHE A 177 -3.52 7.75 6.72
N GLU A 178 -2.82 6.70 7.17
CA GLU A 178 -1.38 6.75 7.41
C GLU A 178 -0.62 6.44 6.13
N LEU A 179 0.30 7.33 5.75
CA LEU A 179 1.15 7.24 4.57
C LEU A 179 2.62 7.22 5.01
N LEU A 180 3.46 6.42 4.37
CA LEU A 180 4.90 6.48 4.62
C LEU A 180 5.39 7.93 4.60
N ASP A 181 6.19 8.29 5.60
CA ASP A 181 6.97 9.53 5.58
C ASP A 181 8.23 9.35 4.71
N ASP A 182 9.07 10.36 4.67
CA ASP A 182 10.27 10.33 3.83
C ASP A 182 11.25 9.24 4.26
N ILE A 183 11.37 9.02 5.57
CA ILE A 183 12.20 7.92 6.09
C ILE A 183 11.63 6.58 5.71
N GLY A 184 10.32 6.39 5.90
CA GLY A 184 9.64 5.15 5.52
C GLY A 184 9.74 4.86 4.03
N CYS A 185 9.63 5.91 3.18
CA CYS A 185 9.82 5.78 1.75
C CYS A 185 11.25 5.32 1.42
N ILE A 186 12.27 6.01 1.94
CA ILE A 186 13.68 5.64 1.70
C ILE A 186 13.96 4.24 2.22
N PHE A 187 13.52 3.91 3.44
CA PHE A 187 13.72 2.61 4.06
C PHE A 187 13.12 1.47 3.24
N SER A 188 11.84 1.56 2.90
CA SER A 188 11.15 0.51 2.14
C SER A 188 11.72 0.34 0.72
N LYS A 189 12.06 1.44 0.06
CA LYS A 189 12.60 1.45 -1.30
C LYS A 189 14.07 1.02 -1.35
N ALA A 190 14.89 1.32 -0.35
CA ALA A 190 16.28 0.87 -0.27
C ALA A 190 16.37 -0.67 -0.21
N ILE A 191 15.42 -1.34 0.46
CA ILE A 191 15.35 -2.79 0.46
C ILE A 191 14.96 -3.32 -0.93
N SER A 192 13.94 -2.75 -1.56
CA SER A 192 13.43 -3.23 -2.85
C SER A 192 14.35 -2.92 -4.04
N CYS A 193 15.14 -1.83 -3.99
CA CYS A 193 16.14 -1.48 -5.03
C CYS A 193 17.20 -2.56 -5.27
N GLN A 194 17.43 -3.47 -4.33
CA GLN A 194 18.39 -4.57 -4.50
C GLN A 194 17.94 -5.55 -5.59
N SER A 195 16.65 -5.55 -5.95
CA SER A 195 16.13 -6.36 -7.05
C SER A 195 16.31 -5.64 -8.40
N VAL A 196 16.90 -6.33 -9.39
CA VAL A 196 17.11 -5.81 -10.77
C VAL A 196 15.79 -5.35 -11.42
N LYS A 197 14.66 -5.91 -11.03
CA LYS A 197 13.32 -5.56 -11.54
C LYS A 197 12.75 -4.26 -10.96
N ARG A 198 13.40 -3.66 -9.96
CA ARG A 198 12.90 -2.53 -9.16
C ARG A 198 13.71 -1.25 -9.33
N GLN A 199 14.32 -1.02 -10.50
CA GLN A 199 15.12 0.21 -10.78
C GLN A 199 14.34 1.51 -10.55
N ARG A 200 13.01 1.49 -10.71
CA ARG A 200 12.14 2.64 -10.45
C ARG A 200 12.16 3.08 -8.97
N ASP A 201 12.44 2.17 -8.05
CA ASP A 201 12.46 2.48 -6.61
C ASP A 201 13.61 3.44 -6.26
N SER A 202 14.71 3.42 -7.01
CA SER A 202 15.80 4.42 -6.87
C SER A 202 15.35 5.83 -7.25
N PHE A 203 14.43 5.95 -8.21
CA PHE A 203 13.85 7.24 -8.58
C PHE A 203 12.95 7.79 -7.48
N ASP A 204 12.17 6.93 -6.82
CA ASP A 204 11.34 7.32 -5.67
C ASP A 204 12.21 7.84 -4.51
N ILE A 205 13.35 7.17 -4.22
CA ILE A 205 14.33 7.65 -3.23
C ILE A 205 14.91 9.02 -3.67
N PHE A 206 15.29 9.15 -4.94
CA PHE A 206 15.83 10.40 -5.46
C PHE A 206 14.84 11.56 -5.31
N LEU A 207 13.55 11.35 -5.66
CA LEU A 207 12.51 12.37 -5.48
C LEU A 207 12.36 12.77 -4.01
N THR A 208 12.29 11.77 -3.13
CA THR A 208 12.15 11.98 -1.69
C THR A 208 13.31 12.82 -1.13
N ILE A 209 14.54 12.52 -1.50
CA ILE A 209 15.72 13.26 -1.04
C ILE A 209 15.77 14.68 -1.65
N LYS A 210 15.52 14.78 -2.96
CA LYS A 210 15.66 16.04 -3.70
C LYS A 210 14.65 17.09 -3.25
N TYR A 211 13.43 16.70 -2.95
CA TYR A 211 12.33 17.61 -2.62
C TYR A 211 12.01 17.69 -1.13
N ASN A 212 12.79 17.01 -0.29
CA ASN A 212 12.64 17.13 1.17
C ASN A 212 13.03 18.54 1.63
N GLU A 213 12.08 19.24 2.24
CA GLU A 213 12.28 20.62 2.71
C GLU A 213 13.15 20.69 3.97
N ASN A 214 13.31 19.57 4.70
CA ASN A 214 14.14 19.47 5.91
C ASN A 214 15.25 18.43 5.77
N TYR A 215 16.13 18.63 4.79
CA TYR A 215 17.22 17.69 4.48
C TYR A 215 18.12 17.39 5.69
N GLY A 216 18.43 18.42 6.51
CA GLY A 216 19.23 18.25 7.72
C GLY A 216 18.57 17.30 8.73
N GLY A 217 17.28 17.50 9.02
CA GLY A 217 16.50 16.62 9.89
C GLY A 217 16.35 15.21 9.34
N LEU A 218 16.21 15.06 8.02
CA LEU A 218 16.17 13.77 7.35
C LEU A 218 17.46 12.98 7.61
N ILE A 219 18.61 13.60 7.38
CA ILE A 219 19.94 13.00 7.61
C ILE A 219 20.16 12.59 9.06
N GLU A 220 19.83 13.45 10.03
CA GLU A 220 19.99 13.14 11.45
C GLU A 220 19.11 11.95 11.85
N ARG A 221 17.86 11.92 11.42
CA ARG A 221 16.96 10.79 11.68
C ARG A 221 17.45 9.47 11.07
N ILE A 222 18.02 9.50 9.85
CA ILE A 222 18.64 8.32 9.23
C ILE A 222 19.84 7.85 10.07
N LYS A 223 20.72 8.75 10.51
CA LYS A 223 21.86 8.40 11.36
C LYS A 223 21.43 7.75 12.68
N ASP A 224 20.38 8.27 13.31
CA ASP A 224 19.86 7.71 14.56
C ASP A 224 19.29 6.31 14.38
N LEU A 225 18.56 6.07 13.27
CA LEU A 225 18.05 4.74 12.93
C LEU A 225 19.19 3.74 12.67
N ILE A 226 20.24 4.18 11.96
CA ILE A 226 21.42 3.33 11.72
C ILE A 226 22.11 2.98 13.04
N LYS A 227 22.30 3.95 13.95
CA LYS A 227 22.89 3.70 15.28
C LYS A 227 22.07 2.71 16.09
N LYS A 228 20.75 2.91 16.15
CA LYS A 228 19.83 2.01 16.86
C LYS A 228 19.88 0.58 16.34
N ASN A 229 19.97 0.41 15.02
CA ASN A 229 19.99 -0.92 14.41
C ASN A 229 21.35 -1.61 14.49
N LYS A 230 22.48 -0.87 14.52
CA LYS A 230 23.81 -1.46 14.77
C LYS A 230 23.89 -2.18 16.10
N VAL A 231 23.27 -1.63 17.15
CA VAL A 231 23.24 -2.26 18.49
C VAL A 231 22.39 -3.55 18.51
N LYS A 232 21.51 -3.77 17.53
CA LYS A 232 20.72 -5.01 17.40
C LYS A 232 21.45 -6.13 16.68
N TYR A 233 22.52 -5.84 15.94
CA TYR A 233 23.25 -6.79 15.09
C TYR A 233 24.70 -7.05 15.56
N GLU A 234 25.14 -6.40 16.67
CA GLU A 234 26.33 -6.75 17.44
C GLU A 234 25.98 -7.70 18.60
#